data_e6b7f71118a01e6fcacdaba719dee480
#
_entry.id   e6b7f71118a01e6fcacdaba719dee480
#
_cell.length_a   1.000
_cell.length_b   1.000
_cell.length_c   1.000
_cell.angle_alpha   90.00
_cell.angle_beta   90.00
_cell.angle_gamma   90.00
#
_symmetry.space_group_name_H-M   'P 1'
#
loop_
_entity.id
_entity.type
_entity.pdbx_description
1 polymer ?
#
loop_
_entity_poly.entity_id
_entity_poly.type
_entity_poly.pdbx_seq_one_letter_code
_entity_poly.pdbx_strand_id
1 'polypeptide(L)'
;MKTTLTLLAAASLTSAAWAQSSPPARGLDCMIQPHQIVQIGSAAPGVIERILVDRGDLVKPGQPIVQLQAGVERAALAVARERAQQQGEMTVATGSADLAQRELQRARELHEQNFVSQTYLDKQRAEAQVAGGRTDQASERRKLAQREVDLAAAQLGQRSI
;
A
#
# COMPACT_ATOMS: atom_id res chain seq x y z
N MET A 1 58.58 -15.59 107.21
CA MET A 1 59.81 -15.41 106.36
C MET A 1 59.58 -15.92 104.94
N LYS A 2 59.86 -15.06 104.03
CA LYS A 2 60.25 -15.39 102.65
C LYS A 2 59.13 -15.99 101.76
N THR A 3 58.37 -15.15 101.09
CA THR A 3 58.64 -14.66 99.71
C THR A 3 58.91 -15.75 98.70
N THR A 4 57.98 -16.01 97.80
CA THR A 4 58.34 -16.17 96.42
C THR A 4 57.10 -15.85 95.51
N LEU A 5 57.36 -14.90 94.82
CA LEU A 5 56.55 -14.29 93.74
C LEU A 5 56.55 -15.20 92.53
N THR A 6 55.45 -15.65 92.08
CA THR A 6 55.36 -16.27 90.72
C THR A 6 54.40 -15.50 89.82
N LEU A 7 55.02 -14.79 88.89
CA LEU A 7 54.36 -14.11 87.77
C LEU A 7 53.78 -15.18 86.89
N LEU A 8 52.45 -15.13 86.70
CA LEU A 8 51.77 -15.79 85.60
C LEU A 8 51.49 -14.78 84.48
N ALA A 9 52.32 -14.90 83.48
CA ALA A 9 52.12 -14.13 82.25
C ALA A 9 50.91 -14.66 81.51
N ALA A 10 49.81 -13.84 81.48
CA ALA A 10 48.66 -14.11 80.65
C ALA A 10 49.01 -13.70 79.23
N ALA A 11 49.29 -14.63 78.37
CA ALA A 11 49.42 -14.43 76.94
C ALA A 11 48.01 -14.28 76.32
N SER A 12 47.56 -13.08 76.15
CA SER A 12 46.33 -12.74 75.35
C SER A 12 46.63 -12.92 73.91
N LEU A 13 46.15 -14.04 73.28
CA LEU A 13 46.12 -14.26 71.87
C LEU A 13 45.02 -13.32 71.27
N THR A 14 45.39 -12.19 70.76
CA THR A 14 44.57 -11.36 69.91
C THR A 14 44.48 -12.00 68.53
N SER A 15 43.45 -12.79 68.30
CA SER A 15 43.06 -13.25 66.93
C SER A 15 42.56 -12.02 66.11
N ALA A 16 43.45 -11.51 65.28
CA ALA A 16 43.09 -10.56 64.27
C ALA A 16 42.17 -11.21 63.26
N ALA A 17 40.84 -10.98 63.37
CA ALA A 17 39.88 -11.33 62.39
C ALA A 17 40.19 -10.47 61.15
N TRP A 18 40.80 -11.07 60.15
CA TRP A 18 40.94 -10.48 58.84
C TRP A 18 39.55 -10.47 58.20
N ALA A 19 38.86 -9.34 58.31
CA ALA A 19 37.66 -9.12 57.53
C ALA A 19 38.08 -9.13 56.06
N GLN A 20 37.82 -10.23 55.38
CA GLN A 20 37.93 -10.30 53.94
C GLN A 20 36.84 -9.39 53.35
N SER A 21 37.19 -8.13 53.08
CA SER A 21 36.37 -7.28 52.25
C SER A 21 36.26 -7.89 50.87
N SER A 22 35.16 -8.61 50.60
CA SER A 22 34.85 -9.05 49.25
C SER A 22 34.90 -7.84 48.33
N PRO A 23 35.66 -7.87 47.25
CA PRO A 23 35.67 -6.75 46.31
C PRO A 23 34.24 -6.52 45.85
N PRO A 24 33.81 -5.28 45.74
CA PRO A 24 32.47 -4.96 45.24
C PRO A 24 32.30 -5.70 43.92
N ALA A 25 31.24 -6.49 43.82
CA ALA A 25 30.90 -7.15 42.56
C ALA A 25 30.85 -6.07 41.48
N ARG A 26 31.84 -6.03 40.60
CA ARG A 26 31.82 -5.16 39.44
C ARG A 26 30.65 -5.62 38.64
N GLY A 27 29.55 -4.84 38.69
CA GLY A 27 28.44 -5.01 37.80
C GLY A 27 29.00 -5.06 36.36
N LEU A 28 28.70 -6.10 35.62
CA LEU A 28 29.03 -6.14 34.20
C LEU A 28 28.20 -5.04 33.53
N ASP A 29 28.87 -4.01 33.06
CA ASP A 29 28.20 -2.98 32.24
C ASP A 29 27.70 -3.67 30.95
N CYS A 30 26.40 -3.94 30.90
CA CYS A 30 25.76 -4.55 29.75
C CYS A 30 24.99 -3.48 28.99
N MET A 31 25.41 -3.17 27.78
CA MET A 31 24.70 -2.27 26.89
C MET A 31 23.84 -3.11 25.95
N ILE A 32 22.52 -2.96 26.07
CA ILE A 32 21.56 -3.59 25.14
C ILE A 32 21.46 -2.69 23.93
N GLN A 33 21.83 -3.18 22.77
CA GLN A 33 21.67 -2.49 21.51
C GLN A 33 20.64 -3.22 20.64
N PRO A 34 19.83 -2.49 19.86
CA PRO A 34 18.91 -3.13 18.94
C PRO A 34 19.70 -3.88 17.87
N HIS A 35 19.19 -5.06 17.47
CA HIS A 35 19.81 -5.88 16.42
C HIS A 35 19.84 -5.14 15.08
N GLN A 36 18.82 -4.34 14.80
CA GLN A 36 18.72 -3.54 13.57
C GLN A 36 17.97 -2.23 13.84
N ILE A 37 18.50 -1.16 13.29
CA ILE A 37 17.84 0.14 13.26
C ILE A 37 17.49 0.44 11.81
N VAL A 38 16.20 0.68 11.53
CA VAL A 38 15.70 1.01 10.19
C VAL A 38 15.23 2.46 10.19
N GLN A 39 15.73 3.24 9.24
CA GLN A 39 15.23 4.58 8.98
C GLN A 39 14.10 4.50 7.95
N ILE A 40 12.91 4.92 8.34
CA ILE A 40 11.73 4.91 7.48
C ILE A 40 11.48 6.33 7.00
N GLY A 41 11.35 6.50 5.68
CA GLY A 41 11.03 7.76 5.04
C GLY A 41 9.85 7.64 4.11
N SER A 42 9.25 8.79 3.76
CA SER A 42 8.19 8.86 2.77
C SER A 42 8.75 8.82 1.35
N ALA A 43 8.08 8.09 0.45
CA ALA A 43 8.37 8.11 -0.97
C ALA A 43 7.95 9.43 -1.65
N ALA A 44 7.00 10.15 -1.06
CA ALA A 44 6.49 11.43 -1.55
C ALA A 44 6.62 12.52 -0.47
N PRO A 45 7.01 13.76 -0.83
CA PRO A 45 7.02 14.86 0.13
C PRO A 45 5.59 15.20 0.55
N GLY A 46 5.41 15.56 1.82
CA GLY A 46 4.08 15.91 2.33
C GLY A 46 4.09 16.35 3.78
N VAL A 47 2.96 16.86 4.23
CA VAL A 47 2.73 17.25 5.63
C VAL A 47 2.16 16.05 6.38
N ILE A 48 2.69 15.76 7.55
CA ILE A 48 2.16 14.71 8.42
C ILE A 48 0.78 15.14 8.94
N GLU A 49 -0.22 14.31 8.66
CA GLU A 49 -1.58 14.50 9.17
C GLU A 49 -1.74 13.80 10.52
N ARG A 50 -1.20 12.59 10.66
CA ARG A 50 -1.33 11.78 11.86
C ARG A 50 -0.16 10.80 12.01
N ILE A 51 0.28 10.62 13.24
CA ILE A 51 1.17 9.54 13.66
C ILE A 51 0.30 8.48 14.34
N LEU A 52 0.39 7.23 13.90
CA LEU A 52 -0.50 6.14 14.30
C LEU A 52 0.11 5.22 15.35
N VAL A 53 1.39 5.39 15.67
CA VAL A 53 2.13 4.56 16.62
C VAL A 53 2.98 5.43 17.53
N ASP A 54 3.19 4.97 18.77
CA ASP A 54 4.03 5.63 19.74
C ASP A 54 5.33 4.86 20.01
N ARG A 55 6.23 5.52 20.76
CA ARG A 55 7.51 4.91 21.14
C ARG A 55 7.27 3.71 22.05
N GLY A 56 7.74 2.54 21.65
CA GLY A 56 7.58 1.27 22.37
C GLY A 56 6.51 0.36 21.77
N ASP A 57 5.74 0.84 20.79
CA ASP A 57 4.72 0.03 20.14
C ASP A 57 5.34 -1.07 19.26
N LEU A 58 4.67 -2.23 19.24
CA LEU A 58 5.01 -3.32 18.34
C LEU A 58 4.27 -3.13 17.01
N VAL A 59 5.03 -3.01 15.93
CA VAL A 59 4.49 -2.85 14.57
C VAL A 59 4.68 -4.11 13.75
N LYS A 60 3.75 -4.36 12.82
CA LYS A 60 3.78 -5.49 11.89
C LYS A 60 4.18 -5.01 10.49
N PRO A 61 4.78 -5.88 9.68
CA PRO A 61 5.02 -5.56 8.27
C PRO A 61 3.74 -5.12 7.56
N GLY A 62 3.79 -3.99 6.83
CA GLY A 62 2.63 -3.41 6.14
C GLY A 62 1.66 -2.61 7.02
N GLN A 63 1.93 -2.49 8.32
CA GLN A 63 1.13 -1.62 9.20
C GLN A 63 1.50 -0.16 8.95
N PRO A 64 0.53 0.73 8.65
CA PRO A 64 0.80 2.15 8.52
C PRO A 64 1.18 2.75 9.88
N ILE A 65 2.27 3.50 9.92
CA ILE A 65 2.81 4.16 11.11
C ILE A 65 2.63 5.68 11.07
N VAL A 66 2.63 6.25 9.87
CA VAL A 66 2.43 7.69 9.64
C VAL A 66 1.49 7.89 8.46
N GLN A 67 0.58 8.83 8.59
CA GLN A 67 -0.32 9.26 7.53
C GLN A 67 -0.01 10.70 7.15
N LEU A 68 0.23 10.92 5.86
CA LEU A 68 0.41 12.25 5.28
C LEU A 68 -0.94 12.82 4.84
N GLN A 69 -1.01 14.15 4.73
CA GLN A 69 -2.17 14.81 4.14
C GLN A 69 -2.40 14.28 2.71
N ALA A 70 -3.60 13.77 2.47
CA ALA A 70 -3.97 13.09 1.23
C ALA A 70 -5.27 13.64 0.63
N GLY A 71 -5.64 14.89 0.92
CA GLY A 71 -6.90 15.47 0.47
C GLY A 71 -7.03 15.52 -1.06
N VAL A 72 -5.96 15.95 -1.73
CA VAL A 72 -5.90 16.08 -3.19
C VAL A 72 -5.96 14.70 -3.85
N GLU A 73 -5.18 13.73 -3.35
CA GLU A 73 -5.13 12.38 -3.89
C GLU A 73 -6.45 11.64 -3.70
N ARG A 74 -7.11 11.82 -2.57
CA ARG A 74 -8.47 11.28 -2.34
C ARG A 74 -9.48 11.84 -3.33
N ALA A 75 -9.45 13.17 -3.57
CA ALA A 75 -10.32 13.80 -4.55
C ALA A 75 -9.99 13.33 -5.98
N ALA A 76 -8.72 13.23 -6.35
CA ALA A 76 -8.30 12.74 -7.66
C ALA A 76 -8.77 11.28 -7.89
N LEU A 77 -8.62 10.42 -6.89
CA LEU A 77 -9.12 9.04 -6.96
C LEU A 77 -10.66 9.00 -7.11
N ALA A 78 -11.39 9.86 -6.41
CA ALA A 78 -12.84 9.94 -6.54
C ALA A 78 -13.25 10.32 -7.98
N VAL A 79 -12.63 11.35 -8.54
CA VAL A 79 -12.88 11.78 -9.94
C VAL A 79 -12.54 10.67 -10.94
N ALA A 80 -11.41 10.00 -10.77
CA ALA A 80 -11.01 8.87 -11.64
C ALA A 80 -12.03 7.72 -11.58
N ARG A 81 -12.53 7.39 -10.39
CA ARG A 81 -13.57 6.36 -10.20
C ARG A 81 -14.87 6.73 -10.91
N GLU A 82 -15.33 7.97 -10.77
CA GLU A 82 -16.53 8.44 -11.46
C GLU A 82 -16.38 8.33 -12.99
N ARG A 83 -15.22 8.70 -13.54
CA ARG A 83 -14.96 8.52 -14.99
C ARG A 83 -14.99 7.06 -15.41
N ALA A 84 -14.37 6.16 -14.64
CA ALA A 84 -14.35 4.74 -14.97
C ALA A 84 -15.74 4.07 -14.87
N GLN A 85 -16.66 4.65 -14.10
CA GLN A 85 -18.04 4.17 -13.96
C GLN A 85 -18.98 4.69 -15.03
N GLN A 86 -18.58 5.68 -15.83
CA GLN A 86 -19.40 6.21 -16.90
C GLN A 86 -19.65 5.15 -17.97
N GLN A 87 -20.92 4.79 -18.16
CA GLN A 87 -21.34 3.76 -19.12
C GLN A 87 -22.06 4.33 -20.34
N GLY A 88 -22.37 5.62 -20.34
CA GLY A 88 -23.20 6.22 -21.38
C GLY A 88 -22.62 6.06 -22.79
N GLU A 89 -21.32 6.31 -22.97
CA GLU A 89 -20.66 6.15 -24.28
C GLU A 89 -20.71 4.70 -24.76
N MET A 90 -20.46 3.73 -23.89
CA MET A 90 -20.52 2.31 -24.21
C MET A 90 -21.95 1.89 -24.60
N THR A 91 -22.96 2.35 -23.86
CA THR A 91 -24.36 2.06 -24.14
C THR A 91 -24.80 2.58 -25.52
N VAL A 92 -24.40 3.81 -25.85
CA VAL A 92 -24.68 4.40 -27.18
C VAL A 92 -23.95 3.65 -28.28
N ALA A 93 -22.66 3.33 -28.09
CA ALA A 93 -21.86 2.61 -29.06
C ALA A 93 -22.41 1.21 -29.34
N THR A 94 -22.74 0.45 -28.29
CA THR A 94 -23.32 -0.90 -28.43
C THR A 94 -24.70 -0.85 -29.08
N GLY A 95 -25.58 0.09 -28.69
CA GLY A 95 -26.89 0.25 -29.32
C GLY A 95 -26.82 0.59 -30.82
N SER A 96 -25.86 1.46 -31.20
CA SER A 96 -25.63 1.77 -32.62
C SER A 96 -25.06 0.59 -33.40
N ALA A 97 -24.15 -0.19 -32.80
CA ALA A 97 -23.59 -1.39 -33.41
C ALA A 97 -24.67 -2.48 -33.60
N ASP A 98 -25.53 -2.70 -32.61
CA ASP A 98 -26.64 -3.65 -32.72
C ASP A 98 -27.64 -3.25 -33.82
N LEU A 99 -27.93 -1.96 -33.96
CA LEU A 99 -28.79 -1.51 -35.04
C LEU A 99 -28.15 -1.76 -36.39
N ALA A 100 -26.90 -1.33 -36.60
CA ALA A 100 -26.16 -1.51 -37.84
C ALA A 100 -26.00 -3.01 -38.23
N GLN A 101 -25.77 -3.89 -37.26
CA GLN A 101 -25.72 -5.34 -37.50
C GLN A 101 -27.07 -5.90 -37.96
N ARG A 102 -28.18 -5.46 -37.37
CA ARG A 102 -29.52 -5.87 -37.79
C ARG A 102 -29.84 -5.36 -39.21
N GLU A 103 -29.41 -4.14 -39.54
CA GLU A 103 -29.58 -3.58 -40.89
C GLU A 103 -28.75 -4.31 -41.93
N LEU A 104 -27.50 -4.64 -41.62
CA LEU A 104 -26.65 -5.48 -42.45
C LEU A 104 -27.27 -6.86 -42.68
N GLN A 105 -27.80 -7.48 -41.63
CA GLN A 105 -28.45 -8.78 -41.78
C GLN A 105 -29.67 -8.73 -42.70
N ARG A 106 -30.54 -7.72 -42.55
CA ARG A 106 -31.68 -7.51 -43.45
C ARG A 106 -31.24 -7.20 -44.89
N ALA A 107 -30.16 -6.42 -45.07
CA ALA A 107 -29.63 -6.14 -46.40
C ALA A 107 -29.08 -7.41 -47.08
N ARG A 108 -28.49 -8.33 -46.35
CA ARG A 108 -28.04 -9.64 -46.89
C ARG A 108 -29.21 -10.48 -47.38
N GLU A 109 -30.26 -10.63 -46.54
CA GLU A 109 -31.48 -11.36 -46.88
C GLU A 109 -32.20 -10.80 -48.12
N LEU A 110 -32.29 -9.48 -48.22
CA LEU A 110 -32.91 -8.80 -49.38
C LEU A 110 -32.03 -8.92 -50.63
N HIS A 111 -30.72 -8.90 -50.48
CA HIS A 111 -29.80 -9.06 -51.61
C HIS A 111 -29.85 -10.50 -52.17
N GLU A 112 -29.92 -11.53 -51.35
CA GLU A 112 -30.11 -12.92 -51.76
C GLU A 112 -31.39 -13.12 -52.56
N GLN A 113 -32.42 -12.32 -52.26
CA GLN A 113 -33.69 -12.32 -52.99
C GLN A 113 -33.68 -11.33 -54.21
N ASN A 114 -32.55 -10.72 -54.53
CA ASN A 114 -32.36 -9.72 -55.60
C ASN A 114 -33.23 -8.43 -55.45
N PHE A 115 -33.66 -8.08 -54.22
CA PHE A 115 -34.42 -6.86 -53.97
C PHE A 115 -33.55 -5.62 -53.76
N VAL A 116 -32.23 -5.79 -53.44
CA VAL A 116 -31.32 -4.65 -53.27
C VAL A 116 -30.00 -4.91 -54.06
N SER A 117 -29.35 -3.78 -54.39
CA SER A 117 -28.09 -3.81 -55.17
C SER A 117 -26.91 -4.23 -54.26
N GLN A 118 -25.84 -4.69 -54.88
CA GLN A 118 -24.56 -4.96 -54.22
C GLN A 118 -24.01 -3.71 -53.50
N THR A 119 -24.14 -2.53 -54.15
CA THR A 119 -23.71 -1.26 -53.55
C THR A 119 -24.43 -0.97 -52.26
N TYR A 120 -25.74 -1.27 -52.15
CA TYR A 120 -26.48 -1.12 -50.91
C TYR A 120 -25.96 -2.09 -49.80
N LEU A 121 -25.74 -3.32 -50.15
CA LEU A 121 -25.15 -4.30 -49.20
C LEU A 121 -23.78 -3.89 -48.71
N ASP A 122 -22.90 -3.41 -49.61
CA ASP A 122 -21.56 -2.95 -49.26
C ASP A 122 -21.59 -1.71 -48.35
N LYS A 123 -22.57 -0.80 -48.59
CA LYS A 123 -22.80 0.33 -47.68
C LYS A 123 -23.18 -0.12 -46.28
N GLN A 124 -24.13 -1.04 -46.14
CA GLN A 124 -24.57 -1.54 -44.85
C GLN A 124 -23.44 -2.31 -44.11
N ARG A 125 -22.57 -3.01 -44.85
CA ARG A 125 -21.39 -3.66 -44.33
C ARG A 125 -20.41 -2.63 -43.76
N ALA A 126 -20.13 -1.55 -44.50
CA ALA A 126 -19.24 -0.50 -44.04
C ALA A 126 -19.80 0.20 -42.78
N GLU A 127 -21.11 0.49 -42.75
CA GLU A 127 -21.78 1.10 -41.59
C GLU A 127 -21.68 0.21 -40.35
N ALA A 128 -21.92 -1.09 -40.48
CA ALA A 128 -21.75 -2.07 -39.38
C ALA A 128 -20.29 -2.14 -38.88
N GLN A 129 -19.32 -2.10 -39.79
CA GLN A 129 -17.92 -2.06 -39.45
C GLN A 129 -17.54 -0.79 -38.68
N VAL A 130 -18.01 0.39 -39.13
CA VAL A 130 -17.77 1.66 -38.43
C VAL A 130 -18.41 1.66 -37.03
N ALA A 131 -19.65 1.14 -36.92
CA ALA A 131 -20.32 1.04 -35.62
C ALA A 131 -19.61 0.08 -34.66
N GLY A 132 -19.08 -1.05 -35.17
CA GLY A 132 -18.24 -1.95 -34.39
C GLY A 132 -16.96 -1.26 -33.90
N GLY A 133 -16.26 -0.54 -34.77
CA GLY A 133 -15.07 0.22 -34.37
C GLY A 133 -15.33 1.28 -33.29
N ARG A 134 -16.54 1.88 -33.28
CA ARG A 134 -16.94 2.80 -32.18
C ARG A 134 -17.10 2.06 -30.85
N THR A 135 -17.62 0.84 -30.87
CA THR A 135 -17.73 0.00 -29.66
C THR A 135 -16.35 -0.36 -29.12
N ASP A 136 -15.41 -0.72 -30.00
CA ASP A 136 -14.02 -1.00 -29.61
C ASP A 136 -13.37 0.25 -29.00
N GLN A 137 -13.52 1.41 -29.62
CA GLN A 137 -13.02 2.69 -29.12
C GLN A 137 -13.59 3.02 -27.72
N ALA A 138 -14.90 2.83 -27.52
CA ALA A 138 -15.52 3.05 -26.21
C ALA A 138 -14.98 2.09 -25.15
N SER A 139 -14.74 0.82 -25.52
CA SER A 139 -14.14 -0.17 -24.64
C SER A 139 -12.71 0.20 -24.23
N GLU A 140 -11.90 0.67 -25.17
CA GLU A 140 -10.52 1.12 -24.92
C GLU A 140 -10.48 2.34 -24.00
N ARG A 141 -11.36 3.31 -24.22
CA ARG A 141 -11.49 4.48 -23.32
C ARG A 141 -11.85 4.07 -21.90
N ARG A 142 -12.74 3.09 -21.75
CA ARG A 142 -13.09 2.56 -20.43
C ARG A 142 -11.89 1.86 -19.76
N LYS A 143 -11.11 1.09 -20.50
CA LYS A 143 -9.87 0.47 -20.00
C LYS A 143 -8.87 1.54 -19.56
N LEU A 144 -8.72 2.62 -20.32
CA LEU A 144 -7.85 3.74 -19.97
C LEU A 144 -8.31 4.41 -18.67
N ALA A 145 -9.60 4.73 -18.55
CA ALA A 145 -10.16 5.30 -17.33
C ALA A 145 -9.93 4.39 -16.10
N GLN A 146 -9.98 3.06 -16.27
CA GLN A 146 -9.64 2.13 -15.20
C GLN A 146 -8.15 2.23 -14.80
N ARG A 147 -7.23 2.41 -15.76
CA ARG A 147 -5.81 2.64 -15.46
C ARG A 147 -5.56 3.97 -14.74
N GLU A 148 -6.36 4.99 -15.02
CA GLU A 148 -6.32 6.25 -14.27
C GLU A 148 -6.73 6.05 -12.79
N VAL A 149 -7.71 5.17 -12.53
CA VAL A 149 -8.06 4.77 -11.15
C VAL A 149 -6.88 4.09 -10.46
N ASP A 150 -6.24 3.13 -11.13
CA ASP A 150 -5.09 2.40 -10.58
C ASP A 150 -3.94 3.37 -10.25
N LEU A 151 -3.66 4.33 -11.14
CA LEU A 151 -2.65 5.36 -10.94
C LEU A 151 -2.98 6.26 -9.73
N ALA A 152 -4.22 6.77 -9.67
CA ALA A 152 -4.64 7.62 -8.56
C ALA A 152 -4.64 6.87 -7.22
N ALA A 153 -5.00 5.58 -7.21
CA ALA A 153 -4.92 4.72 -6.04
C ALA A 153 -3.47 4.50 -5.57
N ALA A 154 -2.54 4.28 -6.50
CA ALA A 154 -1.12 4.15 -6.19
C ALA A 154 -0.53 5.44 -5.59
N GLN A 155 -0.90 6.61 -6.15
CA GLN A 155 -0.49 7.91 -5.62
C GLN A 155 -1.02 8.15 -4.20
N LEU A 156 -2.28 7.77 -3.95
CA LEU A 156 -2.86 7.82 -2.60
C LEU A 156 -2.12 6.87 -1.63
N GLY A 157 -1.74 5.68 -2.09
CA GLY A 157 -0.97 4.72 -1.30
C GLY A 157 0.39 5.26 -0.81
N GLN A 158 1.03 6.14 -1.59
CA GLN A 158 2.30 6.79 -1.21
C GLN A 158 2.15 7.78 -0.04
N ARG A 159 0.92 8.15 0.35
CA ARG A 159 0.64 9.04 1.48
C ARG A 159 0.56 8.31 2.83
N SER A 160 0.79 7.00 2.86
CA SER A 160 0.84 6.16 4.05
C SER A 160 2.20 5.49 4.13
N ILE A 161 2.85 5.62 5.28
CA ILE A 161 4.16 5.04 5.58
C ILE A 161 3.97 3.96 6.63
#